data_4ef8914096f6a1cfe1b78cfe241f55cd
#
_entry.id   4ef8914096f6a1cfe1b78cfe241f55cd
#
_cell.length_a   1.000
_cell.length_b   1.000
_cell.length_c   1.000
_cell.angle_alpha   90.00
_cell.angle_beta   90.00
_cell.angle_gamma   90.00
#
_symmetry.space_group_name_H-M   'P 1'
#
loop_
_entity.id
_entity.type
_entity.pdbx_description
1 polymer ?
#
loop_
_entity_poly.entity_id
_entity_poly.type
_entity_poly.pdbx_seq_one_letter_code
_entity_poly.pdbx_strand_id
1 'polypeptide(L)'
;MIITTAASSPKTATIVERRATIIPRYKVLLHNDDKNSMEHVIKALMRVFRFEQQECERIMAEAHKNGVALCAVEPYEQAELHRDQLISFSLVATIEPE
;
A
#
# COMPACT_ATOMS: atom_id res chain seq x y z
N MET A 1 17.33 10.34 19.34
CA MET A 1 17.39 10.13 19.89
C MET A 1 17.43 10.12 20.64
N ILE A 2 17.40 9.73 20.91
CA ILE A 2 17.29 9.47 21.58
C ILE A 2 17.60 9.47 22.45
N ILE A 3 17.68 9.54 23.01
CA ILE A 3 17.89 9.40 23.80
C ILE A 3 18.20 9.56 24.60
N THR A 4 18.14 9.72 25.16
CA THR A 4 18.32 9.62 25.92
C THR A 4 18.55 9.85 26.77
N THR A 5 18.36 10.08 27.27
CA THR A 5 18.44 10.03 28.07
C THR A 5 18.66 9.94 28.85
N ALA A 6 18.74 10.03 29.38
CA ALA A 6 18.72 9.67 30.11
C ALA A 6 18.79 9.61 30.71
N ALA A 7 18.82 9.89 31.12
CA ALA A 7 18.62 9.64 31.61
C ALA A 7 18.37 9.42 31.96
N SER A 8 18.27 9.59 32.17
CA SER A 8 17.82 9.17 32.39
C SER A 8 17.65 8.61 32.25
N SER A 9 17.63 8.56 32.24
CA SER A 9 17.49 7.85 32.06
C SER A 9 17.38 7.30 31.60
N PRO A 10 16.96 7.53 31.68
CA PRO A 10 16.82 6.39 31.07
C PRO A 10 17.31 6.11 29.78
N LYS A 11 17.68 6.11 29.34
CA LYS A 11 18.26 5.89 28.17
C LYS A 11 18.13 4.61 27.52
N THR A 12 18.08 3.57 28.15
CA THR A 12 17.95 2.22 27.69
C THR A 12 16.58 1.94 27.10
N ALA A 13 15.58 2.61 27.62
CA ALA A 13 14.22 2.44 27.11
C ALA A 13 14.11 2.79 25.62
N THR A 14 14.90 3.75 25.18
CA THR A 14 14.84 4.17 23.78
C THR A 14 15.26 3.07 22.83
N ILE A 15 16.26 2.30 23.21
CA ILE A 15 16.76 1.22 22.36
C ILE A 15 15.73 0.12 22.23
N VAL A 16 15.08 -0.22 23.32
CA VAL A 16 14.04 -1.25 23.31
C VAL A 16 12.89 -0.83 22.41
N GLU A 17 12.50 0.42 22.48
CA GLU A 17 11.42 0.93 21.65
C GLU A 17 11.72 0.83 20.19
N ARG A 18 12.95 1.07 19.80
CA ARG A 18 13.28 0.99 18.39
C ARG A 18 13.12 -0.41 17.84
N ARG A 19 13.43 -1.42 18.62
CA ARG A 19 13.22 -2.79 18.16
C ARG A 19 11.76 -3.13 18.00
N ALA A 20 10.92 -2.46 18.79
CA ALA A 20 9.49 -2.71 18.74
C ALA A 20 8.80 -2.02 17.55
N THR A 21 9.53 -1.21 16.78
CA THR A 21 8.92 -0.45 15.68
C THR A 21 9.00 -1.13 14.33
N ILE A 22 9.46 -2.36 14.27
CA ILE A 22 9.46 -3.08 13.01
C ILE A 22 8.02 -3.47 12.69
N ILE A 23 7.52 -2.98 11.57
CA ILE A 23 6.13 -3.18 11.16
C ILE A 23 6.11 -4.01 9.88
N PRO A 24 5.42 -5.16 9.89
CA PRO A 24 5.30 -5.96 8.67
C PRO A 24 4.59 -5.17 7.59
N ARG A 25 5.04 -5.34 6.36
CA ARG A 25 4.46 -4.65 5.22
C ARG A 25 3.74 -5.63 4.31
N TYR A 26 2.76 -5.11 3.61
CA TYR A 26 1.94 -5.89 2.71
C TYR A 26 1.89 -5.25 1.34
N LYS A 27 1.79 -6.09 0.34
CA LYS A 27 1.63 -5.62 -1.04
C LYS A 27 0.15 -5.46 -1.34
N VAL A 28 -0.20 -4.34 -1.96
CA VAL A 28 -1.55 -4.14 -2.47
C VAL A 28 -1.50 -4.45 -3.96
N LEU A 29 -2.27 -5.43 -4.39
CA LEU A 29 -2.24 -5.94 -5.75
C LEU A 29 -3.54 -5.65 -6.46
N LEU A 30 -3.44 -5.16 -7.70
CA LEU A 30 -4.57 -4.96 -8.58
C LEU A 30 -4.58 -6.08 -9.61
N HIS A 31 -5.70 -6.77 -9.73
CA HIS A 31 -5.85 -7.87 -10.69
C HIS A 31 -6.62 -7.40 -11.90
N ASN A 32 -6.24 -7.95 -13.06
CA ASN A 32 -6.94 -7.64 -14.29
C ASN A 32 -8.37 -8.18 -14.26
N ASP A 33 -9.31 -7.40 -14.79
CA ASP A 33 -10.67 -7.88 -14.98
C ASP A 33 -11.21 -7.28 -16.29
N ASP A 34 -12.26 -7.91 -16.82
CA ASP A 34 -12.83 -7.51 -18.09
C ASP A 34 -14.06 -6.62 -17.94
N LYS A 35 -14.45 -6.31 -16.73
CA LYS A 35 -15.69 -5.59 -16.46
C LYS A 35 -15.51 -4.08 -16.43
N ASN A 36 -14.34 -3.61 -16.00
CA ASN A 36 -14.11 -2.19 -15.80
C ASN A 36 -13.37 -1.59 -16.99
N SER A 37 -13.75 -0.39 -17.37
CA SER A 37 -13.04 0.32 -18.43
C SER A 37 -11.69 0.78 -17.91
N MET A 38 -10.78 1.03 -18.84
CA MET A 38 -9.46 1.54 -18.47
C MET A 38 -9.56 2.88 -17.76
N GLU A 39 -10.46 3.74 -18.21
CA GLU A 39 -10.67 5.04 -17.57
C GLU A 39 -11.12 4.89 -16.13
N HIS A 40 -12.03 3.95 -15.89
CA HIS A 40 -12.53 3.73 -14.53
C HIS A 40 -11.41 3.27 -13.60
N VAL A 41 -10.58 2.35 -14.08
CA VAL A 41 -9.46 1.83 -13.29
C VAL A 41 -8.49 2.96 -12.95
N ILE A 42 -8.15 3.78 -13.94
CA ILE A 42 -7.23 4.88 -13.73
C ILE A 42 -7.79 5.87 -12.71
N LYS A 43 -9.08 6.22 -12.84
CA LYS A 43 -9.69 7.14 -11.89
C LYS A 43 -9.71 6.58 -10.48
N ALA A 44 -10.01 5.29 -10.34
CA ALA A 44 -10.03 4.66 -9.03
C ALA A 44 -8.66 4.69 -8.39
N LEU A 45 -7.61 4.36 -9.15
CA LEU A 45 -6.25 4.39 -8.62
C LEU A 45 -5.84 5.80 -8.21
N MET A 46 -6.23 6.80 -8.99
CA MET A 46 -5.94 8.19 -8.63
C MET A 46 -6.63 8.59 -7.33
N ARG A 47 -7.88 8.14 -7.15
CA ARG A 47 -8.64 8.44 -5.95
C ARG A 47 -8.06 7.77 -4.71
N VAL A 48 -7.73 6.50 -4.83
CA VAL A 48 -7.32 5.70 -3.69
C VAL A 48 -5.90 6.04 -3.26
N PHE A 49 -4.97 6.10 -4.21
CA PHE A 49 -3.56 6.27 -3.90
C PHE A 49 -3.05 7.68 -4.13
N ARG A 50 -3.82 8.51 -4.82
CA ARG A 50 -3.42 9.87 -5.19
C ARG A 50 -2.19 9.90 -6.07
N PHE A 51 -1.97 8.83 -6.83
CA PHE A 51 -0.91 8.78 -7.82
C PHE A 51 -1.25 9.71 -8.99
N GLU A 52 -0.21 10.16 -9.69
CA GLU A 52 -0.41 10.89 -10.92
C GLU A 52 -0.97 9.96 -11.99
N GLN A 53 -1.63 10.55 -12.97
CA GLN A 53 -2.30 9.77 -14.01
C GLN A 53 -1.34 8.81 -14.71
N GLN A 54 -0.12 9.26 -14.99
CA GLN A 54 0.86 8.45 -15.70
C GLN A 54 1.19 7.17 -14.93
N GLU A 55 1.34 7.28 -13.61
CA GLU A 55 1.61 6.12 -12.79
C GLU A 55 0.42 5.17 -12.76
N CYS A 56 -0.79 5.72 -12.72
CA CYS A 56 -1.99 4.89 -12.74
C CYS A 56 -2.14 4.15 -14.07
N GLU A 57 -1.77 4.82 -15.17
CA GLU A 57 -1.77 4.17 -16.47
C GLU A 57 -0.78 3.02 -16.52
N ARG A 58 0.40 3.21 -15.91
CA ARG A 58 1.41 2.17 -15.86
C ARG A 58 0.90 0.96 -15.10
N ILE A 59 0.28 1.19 -13.94
CA ILE A 59 -0.25 0.09 -13.11
C ILE A 59 -1.36 -0.63 -13.88
N MET A 60 -2.25 0.11 -14.49
CA MET A 60 -3.35 -0.48 -15.25
C MET A 60 -2.82 -1.33 -16.40
N ALA A 61 -1.83 -0.82 -17.12
CA ALA A 61 -1.23 -1.55 -18.23
C ALA A 61 -0.53 -2.81 -17.76
N GLU A 62 0.15 -2.75 -16.62
CA GLU A 62 0.83 -3.90 -16.08
C GLU A 62 -0.17 -4.99 -15.67
N ALA A 63 -1.27 -4.60 -15.02
CA ALA A 63 -2.31 -5.54 -14.64
C ALA A 63 -2.91 -6.20 -15.87
N HIS A 64 -3.14 -5.41 -16.92
CA HIS A 64 -3.70 -5.92 -18.15
C HIS A 64 -2.76 -6.92 -18.83
N LYS A 65 -1.48 -6.61 -18.83
CA LYS A 65 -0.50 -7.44 -19.52
C LYS A 65 -0.13 -8.70 -18.75
N ASN A 66 0.06 -8.56 -17.44
CA ASN A 66 0.58 -9.64 -16.61
C ASN A 66 -0.47 -10.30 -15.72
N GLY A 67 -1.70 -9.79 -15.74
CA GLY A 67 -2.76 -10.31 -14.90
C GLY A 67 -2.82 -9.69 -13.53
N VAL A 68 -1.73 -9.11 -13.06
CA VAL A 68 -1.66 -8.50 -11.74
C VAL A 68 -0.59 -7.41 -11.75
N ALA A 69 -0.82 -6.36 -10.97
CA ALA A 69 0.14 -5.27 -10.82
C ALA A 69 0.27 -4.90 -9.36
N LEU A 70 1.49 -4.55 -8.97
CA LEU A 70 1.77 -4.07 -7.62
C LEU A 70 1.42 -2.58 -7.56
N CYS A 71 0.53 -2.21 -6.63
CA CYS A 71 0.16 -0.81 -6.45
C CYS A 71 1.00 -0.13 -5.38
N ALA A 72 1.20 -0.81 -4.25
CA ALA A 72 1.90 -0.21 -3.12
C ALA A 72 2.36 -1.29 -2.17
N VAL A 73 3.34 -0.94 -1.33
CA VAL A 73 3.78 -1.81 -0.24
C VAL A 73 3.64 -0.97 1.02
N GLU A 74 2.80 -1.41 1.94
CA GLU A 74 2.35 -0.59 3.06
C GLU A 74 2.13 -1.44 4.31
N PRO A 75 2.09 -0.80 5.49
CA PRO A 75 1.68 -1.52 6.70
C PRO A 75 0.29 -2.12 6.52
N TYR A 76 0.01 -3.19 7.23
CA TYR A 76 -1.20 -3.98 7.06
C TYR A 76 -2.48 -3.13 7.05
N GLU A 77 -2.62 -2.25 8.03
CA GLU A 77 -3.86 -1.49 8.16
C GLU A 77 -4.09 -0.58 6.96
N GLN A 78 -3.03 0.02 6.46
CA GLN A 78 -3.14 0.90 5.30
C GLN A 78 -3.39 0.09 4.03
N ALA A 79 -2.71 -1.05 3.90
CA ALA A 79 -2.91 -1.93 2.76
C ALA A 79 -4.35 -2.43 2.71
N GLU A 80 -4.89 -2.80 3.87
CA GLU A 80 -6.27 -3.28 3.95
C GLU A 80 -7.24 -2.17 3.56
N LEU A 81 -7.01 -0.96 4.04
CA LEU A 81 -7.85 0.18 3.69
C LEU A 81 -7.86 0.43 2.19
N HIS A 82 -6.69 0.46 1.59
CA HIS A 82 -6.59 0.72 0.16
C HIS A 82 -7.21 -0.41 -0.66
N ARG A 83 -6.99 -1.66 -0.26
CA ARG A 83 -7.65 -2.78 -0.90
C ARG A 83 -9.16 -2.62 -0.87
N ASP A 84 -9.71 -2.30 0.31
CA ASP A 84 -11.15 -2.18 0.45
C ASP A 84 -11.70 -1.01 -0.36
N GLN A 85 -10.94 0.08 -0.46
CA GLN A 85 -11.35 1.20 -1.29
C GLN A 85 -11.38 0.81 -2.76
N LEU A 86 -10.38 0.06 -3.22
CA LEU A 86 -10.38 -0.42 -4.60
C LEU A 86 -11.58 -1.32 -4.86
N ILE A 87 -11.90 -2.19 -3.92
CA ILE A 87 -13.05 -3.07 -4.05
C ILE A 87 -14.34 -2.24 -4.10
N SER A 88 -14.40 -1.15 -3.35
CA SER A 88 -15.58 -0.28 -3.40
C SER A 88 -15.77 0.37 -4.76
N PHE A 89 -14.72 0.45 -5.57
CA PHE A 89 -14.80 0.92 -6.95
C PHE A 89 -15.01 -0.24 -7.93
N SER A 90 -15.35 -1.41 -7.41
CA SER A 90 -15.62 -2.62 -8.20
C SER A 90 -14.38 -3.19 -8.87
N LEU A 91 -13.21 -2.88 -8.36
CA LEU A 91 -11.98 -3.47 -8.86
C LEU A 91 -11.66 -4.74 -8.08
N VAL A 92 -10.84 -5.60 -8.69
CA VAL A 92 -10.38 -6.82 -8.03
C VAL A 92 -9.01 -6.53 -7.42
N ALA A 93 -8.95 -6.52 -6.11
CA ALA A 93 -7.72 -6.19 -5.40
C ALA A 93 -7.52 -7.14 -4.22
N THR A 94 -6.25 -7.44 -3.94
CA THR A 94 -5.88 -8.28 -2.81
C THR A 94 -4.67 -7.71 -2.12
N ILE A 95 -4.38 -8.21 -0.92
CA ILE A 95 -3.12 -7.89 -0.23
C ILE A 95 -2.45 -9.20 0.16
N GLU A 96 -1.13 -9.15 0.25
CA GLU A 96 -0.36 -10.29 0.71
C GLU A 96 0.91 -9.79 1.38
N PRO A 97 1.49 -10.56 2.30
CA PRO A 97 2.74 -10.16 2.95
C PRO A 97 3.83 -9.89 1.93
N GLU A 98 4.63 -8.88 2.21
CA GLU A 98 5.74 -8.51 1.35
C GLU A 98 6.80 -9.60 1.25
#